data_76083ac5d046edc2d97e14b8b2cda18c
#
_entry.id   76083ac5d046edc2d97e14b8b2cda18c
#
_cell.length_a   1.000
_cell.length_b   1.000
_cell.length_c   1.000
_cell.angle_alpha   90.00
_cell.angle_beta   90.00
_cell.angle_gamma   90.00
#
_symmetry.space_group_name_H-M   'P 1'
#
loop_
_entity.id
_entity.type
_entity.pdbx_description
1 polymer ?
#
loop_
_entity_poly.entity_id
_entity_poly.type
_entity_poly.pdbx_seq_one_letter_code
_entity_poly.pdbx_strand_id
1 'polypeptide(L)'
;MNYGFVRIATAIPGVKVGDCKYNAQQIESLIIQAEGKGVEIICFPELSITAYTCGDLFAQQLLLDEAEMCLISILDFTRSLDIISIIGLPVAYHGTLLNCAAVIQKGKILGLIPKTYLPNYKEFYEQRWFTSGDVHGNSNVLICGQMVPLSRHLVFNTPSCCFGVEICEDVWAPIPPSSELVLQGAEIIFNLSADNEGVGKQDYLKALLAQQSARCLAGYVFSGAGFGESTQDVVFAGKALIYENGVLLAENERFSFKEQLVYSEIDVECLRAERRVNTTFSASVARLKSHDVIQIDTELFASKNIELSRKVNPMPFVPAGKALDERCEEIFAIQIAGLAKRLVHTQTQTVVIGISGGLDSTLALLVCTKTFDKLGLSRKGIVGVTMPGFGTTNRTYTNAVNLMKSLGVTLREISIKKACIQHFEDLNFDMANHNVTYENAQARERTQILMDVANQMNGMVVGTGDLSELALGWATYNGDHMSMYGVNASIPKTLVKHLVKWVADSVIEARMTGRRTCHACGATYHVVMAPPKQEGLCDKCGGVLEQRKDDQPETVKHRLEIYHSQTEPLKGFYEEKGVLKRVPDLGGIEETNTKIMELLGK
;
A
#
# COMPACT_ATOMS: atom_id res chain seq x y z
N MET A 1 -24.16 -0.11 10.75
CA MET A 1 -23.21 -1.24 10.91
C MET A 1 -21.82 -0.71 10.59
N ASN A 2 -20.84 -0.97 11.44
CA ASN A 2 -19.46 -0.45 11.21
C ASN A 2 -18.61 -1.36 10.32
N TYR A 3 -19.17 -2.44 9.77
CA TYR A 3 -18.50 -3.38 8.85
C TYR A 3 -17.10 -3.83 9.31
N GLY A 4 -16.93 -4.07 10.64
CA GLY A 4 -15.66 -4.46 11.23
C GLY A 4 -14.66 -3.31 11.47
N PHE A 5 -15.01 -2.08 11.14
CA PHE A 5 -14.17 -0.92 11.44
C PHE A 5 -14.34 -0.47 12.90
N VAL A 6 -13.21 -0.29 13.59
CA VAL A 6 -13.13 0.22 14.96
C VAL A 6 -12.41 1.55 14.96
N ARG A 7 -13.04 2.62 15.40
CA ARG A 7 -12.40 3.94 15.49
C ARG A 7 -11.62 4.06 16.78
N ILE A 8 -10.31 4.27 16.63
CA ILE A 8 -9.37 4.41 17.74
C ILE A 8 -8.65 5.76 17.65
N ALA A 9 -8.12 6.21 18.78
CA ALA A 9 -7.35 7.45 18.83
C ALA A 9 -6.08 7.32 19.66
N THR A 10 -5.12 8.19 19.35
CA THR A 10 -3.95 8.50 20.14
C THR A 10 -3.89 10.02 20.37
N ALA A 11 -3.61 10.43 21.58
CA ALA A 11 -3.66 11.82 22.00
C ALA A 11 -2.34 12.28 22.61
N ILE A 12 -1.96 13.52 22.32
CA ILE A 12 -0.79 14.19 22.88
C ILE A 12 -1.28 15.37 23.72
N PRO A 13 -1.44 15.21 25.03
CA PRO A 13 -1.81 16.32 25.90
C PRO A 13 -0.67 17.31 26.09
N GLY A 14 -0.98 18.56 26.32
CA GLY A 14 -0.02 19.51 26.87
C GLY A 14 0.20 19.19 28.35
N VAL A 15 1.42 18.81 28.75
CA VAL A 15 1.70 18.43 30.14
C VAL A 15 2.52 19.49 30.87
N LYS A 16 2.48 19.43 32.21
CA LYS A 16 3.40 20.12 33.12
C LYS A 16 4.00 19.11 34.09
N VAL A 17 5.31 19.09 34.19
CA VAL A 17 6.04 18.14 35.05
C VAL A 17 5.60 18.26 36.50
N GLY A 18 5.07 17.17 37.07
CA GLY A 18 4.58 17.08 38.44
C GLY A 18 3.25 17.81 38.73
N ASP A 19 2.64 18.49 37.79
CA ASP A 19 1.32 19.14 37.96
C ASP A 19 0.20 18.17 37.50
N CYS A 20 -0.06 17.16 38.34
CA CYS A 20 -1.03 16.10 38.03
C CYS A 20 -2.44 16.64 37.74
N LYS A 21 -2.86 17.73 38.43
CA LYS A 21 -4.20 18.35 38.22
C LYS A 21 -4.33 18.98 36.84
N TYR A 22 -3.32 19.74 36.42
CA TYR A 22 -3.30 20.31 35.08
C TYR A 22 -3.32 19.21 34.02
N ASN A 23 -2.48 18.18 34.19
CA ASN A 23 -2.38 17.07 33.23
C ASN A 23 -3.69 16.29 33.14
N ALA A 24 -4.35 16.01 34.25
CA ALA A 24 -5.66 15.36 34.29
C ALA A 24 -6.73 16.15 33.51
N GLN A 25 -6.77 17.48 33.67
CA GLN A 25 -7.70 18.33 32.92
C GLN A 25 -7.44 18.29 31.39
N GLN A 26 -6.17 18.22 30.97
CA GLN A 26 -5.84 18.07 29.53
C GLN A 26 -6.28 16.68 29.01
N ILE A 27 -6.10 15.63 29.79
CA ILE A 27 -6.55 14.27 29.46
C ILE A 27 -8.08 14.25 29.34
N GLU A 28 -8.82 14.79 30.31
CA GLU A 28 -10.29 14.88 30.30
C GLU A 28 -10.80 15.64 29.06
N SER A 29 -10.17 16.77 28.71
CA SER A 29 -10.50 17.55 27.50
C SER A 29 -10.38 16.71 26.22
N LEU A 30 -9.29 15.94 26.08
CA LEU A 30 -9.06 15.09 24.91
C LEU A 30 -9.98 13.88 24.87
N ILE A 31 -10.35 13.30 26.01
CA ILE A 31 -11.35 12.23 26.11
C ILE A 31 -12.70 12.71 25.56
N ILE A 32 -13.19 13.89 25.96
CA ILE A 32 -14.45 14.46 25.45
C ILE A 32 -14.38 14.72 23.96
N GLN A 33 -13.28 15.26 23.45
CA GLN A 33 -13.10 15.49 22.02
C GLN A 33 -13.15 14.18 21.23
N ALA A 34 -12.50 13.11 21.73
CA ALA A 34 -12.50 11.79 21.13
C ALA A 34 -13.88 11.11 21.17
N GLU A 35 -14.57 11.18 22.31
CA GLU A 35 -15.95 10.70 22.47
C GLU A 35 -16.90 11.37 21.47
N GLY A 36 -16.77 12.70 21.31
CA GLY A 36 -17.53 13.48 20.32
C GLY A 36 -17.25 13.09 18.85
N LYS A 37 -16.09 12.46 18.57
CA LYS A 37 -15.73 11.91 17.27
C LYS A 37 -16.15 10.44 17.08
N GLY A 38 -16.76 9.83 18.09
CA GLY A 38 -17.18 8.44 18.06
C GLY A 38 -16.01 7.45 18.22
N VAL A 39 -14.92 7.86 18.86
CA VAL A 39 -13.79 6.99 19.20
C VAL A 39 -14.23 5.98 20.26
N GLU A 40 -13.84 4.71 20.07
CA GLU A 40 -14.11 3.63 21.03
C GLU A 40 -12.98 3.51 22.07
N ILE A 41 -11.72 3.67 21.64
CA ILE A 41 -10.55 3.56 22.50
C ILE A 41 -9.58 4.71 22.24
N ILE A 42 -9.16 5.41 23.28
CA ILE A 42 -8.15 6.47 23.23
C ILE A 42 -6.93 6.10 24.08
N CYS A 43 -5.72 6.37 23.56
CA CYS A 43 -4.45 6.12 24.23
C CYS A 43 -3.70 7.44 24.48
N PHE A 44 -3.17 7.61 25.68
CA PHE A 44 -2.34 8.74 26.10
C PHE A 44 -0.87 8.31 26.25
N PRO A 45 0.09 9.25 26.31
CA PRO A 45 1.50 8.92 26.53
C PRO A 45 1.79 8.24 27.88
N GLU A 46 2.95 7.63 27.94
CA GLU A 46 3.54 7.07 29.15
C GLU A 46 3.61 8.12 30.27
N LEU A 47 3.21 7.73 31.50
CA LEU A 47 3.21 8.58 32.69
C LEU A 47 2.49 9.95 32.48
N SER A 48 1.48 9.98 31.63
CA SER A 48 0.79 11.22 31.23
C SER A 48 0.13 12.00 32.38
N ILE A 49 -0.18 11.37 33.51
CA ILE A 49 -0.72 12.05 34.70
C ILE A 49 0.36 12.90 35.38
N THR A 50 1.57 12.38 35.54
CA THR A 50 2.67 13.07 36.22
C THR A 50 3.57 13.88 35.29
N ALA A 51 3.57 13.60 34.01
CA ALA A 51 4.61 13.71 33.04
C ALA A 51 5.74 12.68 33.28
N TYR A 52 6.47 12.32 32.20
CA TYR A 52 7.55 11.33 32.26
C TYR A 52 8.80 11.85 32.97
N THR A 53 9.10 13.13 32.83
CA THR A 53 10.38 13.73 33.23
C THR A 53 10.40 14.24 34.70
N CYS A 54 9.63 13.61 35.58
CA CYS A 54 9.59 13.96 37.02
C CYS A 54 10.89 13.65 37.77
N GLY A 55 11.75 12.76 37.26
CA GLY A 55 13.02 12.42 37.90
C GLY A 55 12.84 11.89 39.32
N ASP A 56 13.68 12.36 40.26
CA ASP A 56 13.63 11.92 41.66
C ASP A 56 12.34 12.31 42.41
N LEU A 57 11.45 13.12 41.80
CA LEU A 57 10.13 13.38 42.36
C LEU A 57 9.28 12.10 42.45
N PHE A 58 9.54 11.09 41.64
CA PHE A 58 8.87 9.80 41.77
C PHE A 58 9.07 9.10 43.12
N ALA A 59 10.12 9.47 43.88
CA ALA A 59 10.30 9.01 45.24
C ALA A 59 9.44 9.77 46.27
N GLN A 60 8.72 10.81 45.89
CA GLN A 60 7.90 11.64 46.78
C GLN A 60 6.49 11.07 46.87
N GLN A 61 6.08 10.70 48.12
CA GLN A 61 4.72 10.20 48.37
C GLN A 61 3.64 11.21 47.92
N LEU A 62 3.90 12.52 48.03
CA LEU A 62 2.99 13.57 47.60
C LEU A 62 2.65 13.46 46.09
N LEU A 63 3.65 13.17 45.23
CA LEU A 63 3.42 13.01 43.80
C LEU A 63 2.55 11.77 43.52
N LEU A 64 2.80 10.65 44.22
CA LEU A 64 2.06 9.41 44.04
C LEU A 64 0.61 9.57 44.49
N ASP A 65 0.39 10.18 45.66
CA ASP A 65 -0.96 10.46 46.20
C ASP A 65 -1.75 11.38 45.26
N GLU A 66 -1.11 12.43 44.74
CA GLU A 66 -1.72 13.38 43.78
C GLU A 66 -2.06 12.69 42.46
N ALA A 67 -1.19 11.81 41.95
CA ALA A 67 -1.45 11.04 40.73
C ALA A 67 -2.65 10.10 40.90
N GLU A 68 -2.78 9.41 42.04
CA GLU A 68 -3.94 8.56 42.35
C GLU A 68 -5.23 9.40 42.49
N MET A 69 -5.18 10.54 43.20
CA MET A 69 -6.32 11.48 43.32
C MET A 69 -6.78 12.00 41.95
N CYS A 70 -5.85 12.31 41.04
CA CYS A 70 -6.17 12.75 39.69
C CYS A 70 -6.78 11.61 38.86
N LEU A 71 -6.32 10.36 39.02
CA LEU A 71 -6.98 9.22 38.38
C LEU A 71 -8.42 9.04 38.89
N ILE A 72 -8.69 9.25 40.21
CA ILE A 72 -10.05 9.23 40.77
C ILE A 72 -10.91 10.32 40.09
N SER A 73 -10.38 11.54 39.88
CA SER A 73 -11.10 12.60 39.17
C SER A 73 -11.48 12.18 37.75
N ILE A 74 -10.53 11.59 37.01
CA ILE A 74 -10.78 11.12 35.65
C ILE A 74 -11.80 9.95 35.63
N LEU A 75 -11.77 9.06 36.62
CA LEU A 75 -12.75 7.98 36.77
C LEU A 75 -14.16 8.56 37.00
N ASP A 76 -14.29 9.54 37.88
CA ASP A 76 -15.57 10.22 38.14
C ASP A 76 -16.08 10.96 36.88
N PHE A 77 -15.20 11.64 36.17
CA PHE A 77 -15.49 12.32 34.92
C PHE A 77 -15.98 11.37 33.82
N THR A 78 -15.38 10.17 33.71
CA THR A 78 -15.69 9.19 32.66
C THR A 78 -16.87 8.27 32.98
N ARG A 79 -17.55 8.40 34.12
CA ARG A 79 -18.66 7.51 34.52
C ARG A 79 -19.80 7.38 33.50
N SER A 80 -20.10 8.47 32.81
CA SER A 80 -21.19 8.51 31.83
C SER A 80 -20.72 8.34 30.37
N LEU A 81 -19.42 8.13 30.15
CA LEU A 81 -18.84 8.00 28.83
C LEU A 81 -18.65 6.53 28.46
N ASP A 82 -18.86 6.21 27.18
CA ASP A 82 -18.65 4.85 26.65
C ASP A 82 -17.20 4.58 26.27
N ILE A 83 -16.41 5.62 25.99
CA ILE A 83 -15.02 5.51 25.52
C ILE A 83 -14.12 4.84 26.55
N ILE A 84 -13.29 3.91 26.07
CA ILE A 84 -12.22 3.30 26.85
C ILE A 84 -11.00 4.21 26.78
N SER A 85 -10.38 4.54 27.91
CA SER A 85 -9.19 5.39 27.97
C SER A 85 -8.01 4.63 28.56
N ILE A 86 -6.83 4.76 27.95
CA ILE A 86 -5.58 4.12 28.37
C ILE A 86 -4.63 5.23 28.81
N ILE A 87 -4.30 5.29 30.11
CA ILE A 87 -3.64 6.43 30.74
C ILE A 87 -2.41 5.96 31.50
N GLY A 88 -1.27 6.63 31.30
CA GLY A 88 0.00 6.32 31.97
C GLY A 88 0.11 6.99 33.35
N LEU A 89 0.51 6.20 34.39
CA LEU A 89 0.73 6.70 35.74
C LEU A 89 1.74 5.83 36.52
N PRO A 90 2.42 6.38 37.54
CA PRO A 90 3.19 5.58 38.49
C PRO A 90 2.27 4.88 39.50
N VAL A 91 2.57 3.63 39.86
CA VAL A 91 1.80 2.84 40.84
C VAL A 91 2.74 2.24 41.86
N ALA A 92 2.54 2.58 43.13
CA ALA A 92 3.27 1.95 44.23
C ALA A 92 2.67 0.55 44.58
N TYR A 93 3.51 -0.48 44.61
CA TYR A 93 3.07 -1.84 44.90
C TYR A 93 4.14 -2.65 45.62
N HIS A 94 3.82 -3.18 46.81
CA HIS A 94 4.70 -4.02 47.65
C HIS A 94 6.12 -3.44 47.86
N GLY A 95 6.21 -2.13 48.13
CA GLY A 95 7.49 -1.45 48.37
C GLY A 95 8.31 -1.18 47.12
N THR A 96 7.75 -1.39 45.91
CA THR A 96 8.31 -1.02 44.61
C THR A 96 7.44 0.02 43.94
N LEU A 97 7.98 0.70 42.94
CA LEU A 97 7.25 1.62 42.08
C LEU A 97 7.20 1.06 40.64
N LEU A 98 6.03 1.02 40.07
CA LEU A 98 5.78 0.52 38.72
C LEU A 98 5.37 1.66 37.79
N ASN A 99 5.86 1.64 36.57
CA ASN A 99 5.38 2.47 35.48
C ASN A 99 4.22 1.70 34.82
N CYS A 100 3.00 2.19 34.94
CA CYS A 100 1.81 1.46 34.52
C CYS A 100 0.95 2.22 33.51
N ALA A 101 0.24 1.46 32.68
CA ALA A 101 -0.91 1.92 31.93
C ALA A 101 -2.21 1.45 32.60
N ALA A 102 -3.10 2.37 32.94
CA ALA A 102 -4.45 2.08 33.43
C ALA A 102 -5.43 2.06 32.27
N VAL A 103 -6.13 0.96 32.08
CA VAL A 103 -7.27 0.86 31.16
C VAL A 103 -8.54 1.15 31.95
N ILE A 104 -9.25 2.21 31.61
CA ILE A 104 -10.44 2.66 32.33
C ILE A 104 -11.66 2.76 31.42
N GLN A 105 -12.84 2.51 31.99
CA GLN A 105 -14.14 2.71 31.33
C GLN A 105 -15.24 2.93 32.36
N LYS A 106 -16.13 3.89 32.13
CA LYS A 106 -17.33 4.13 32.95
C LYS A 106 -17.06 4.21 34.46
N GLY A 107 -15.97 4.88 34.84
CA GLY A 107 -15.57 5.04 36.24
C GLY A 107 -14.91 3.81 36.86
N LYS A 108 -14.60 2.78 36.11
CA LYS A 108 -13.91 1.56 36.57
C LYS A 108 -12.52 1.47 35.97
N ILE A 109 -11.58 0.95 36.76
CA ILE A 109 -10.28 0.51 36.27
C ILE A 109 -10.42 -0.96 35.89
N LEU A 110 -10.30 -1.26 34.60
CA LEU A 110 -10.43 -2.62 34.07
C LEU A 110 -9.16 -3.45 34.33
N GLY A 111 -7.99 -2.80 34.28
CA GLY A 111 -6.71 -3.44 34.52
C GLY A 111 -5.56 -2.44 34.49
N LEU A 112 -4.45 -2.84 35.10
CA LEU A 112 -3.18 -2.15 35.12
C LEU A 112 -2.12 -2.99 34.43
N ILE A 113 -1.45 -2.39 33.45
CA ILE A 113 -0.37 -3.03 32.70
C ILE A 113 0.94 -2.38 33.11
N PRO A 114 1.83 -3.09 33.81
CA PRO A 114 3.14 -2.58 34.20
C PRO A 114 4.13 -2.72 33.02
N LYS A 115 5.02 -1.74 32.85
CA LYS A 115 6.11 -1.77 31.86
C LYS A 115 7.04 -2.96 32.13
N THR A 116 7.35 -3.72 31.08
CA THR A 116 8.20 -4.92 31.17
C THR A 116 9.68 -4.56 31.12
N TYR A 117 10.07 -3.82 30.07
CA TYR A 117 11.46 -3.44 29.83
C TYR A 117 11.71 -1.99 30.24
N LEU A 118 12.63 -1.79 31.19
CA LEU A 118 13.00 -0.47 31.68
C LEU A 118 14.32 -0.05 31.04
N PRO A 119 14.36 0.95 30.16
CA PRO A 119 15.61 1.41 29.56
C PRO A 119 16.54 1.99 30.63
N ASN A 120 17.77 1.50 30.66
CA ASN A 120 18.80 1.92 31.60
C ASN A 120 20.16 2.00 30.90
N TYR A 121 20.18 2.76 29.81
CA TYR A 121 21.36 2.97 28.94
C TYR A 121 21.26 4.34 28.27
N LYS A 122 22.42 4.90 27.88
CA LYS A 122 22.56 6.25 27.29
C LYS A 122 21.89 7.30 28.18
N GLU A 123 20.88 8.02 27.63
CA GLU A 123 20.11 9.05 28.29
C GLU A 123 19.00 8.51 29.23
N PHE A 124 18.74 7.23 29.20
CA PHE A 124 17.68 6.61 30.03
C PHE A 124 18.26 5.93 31.27
N TYR A 125 17.56 6.12 32.41
CA TYR A 125 17.93 5.54 33.69
C TYR A 125 16.69 5.22 34.55
N GLU A 126 15.64 4.61 33.92
CA GLU A 126 14.37 4.31 34.56
C GLU A 126 14.48 3.33 35.75
N GLN A 127 15.47 2.43 35.71
CA GLN A 127 15.69 1.50 36.86
C GLN A 127 16.08 2.22 38.17
N ARG A 128 16.39 3.54 38.09
CA ARG A 128 16.57 4.35 39.28
C ARG A 128 15.28 4.50 40.08
N TRP A 129 14.14 4.50 39.42
CA TRP A 129 12.82 4.76 40.05
C TRP A 129 11.88 3.57 39.98
N PHE A 130 11.85 2.85 38.85
CA PHE A 130 10.86 1.85 38.55
C PHE A 130 11.43 0.43 38.60
N THR A 131 10.53 -0.51 38.91
CA THR A 131 10.77 -1.96 38.87
C THR A 131 10.03 -2.57 37.69
N SER A 132 10.62 -3.57 37.02
CA SER A 132 9.96 -4.30 35.93
C SER A 132 8.68 -4.99 36.42
N GLY A 133 7.66 -4.92 35.56
CA GLY A 133 6.39 -5.60 35.82
C GLY A 133 6.49 -7.12 35.95
N ASP A 134 7.54 -7.74 35.37
CA ASP A 134 7.79 -9.19 35.47
C ASP A 134 8.06 -9.66 36.91
N VAL A 135 8.52 -8.79 37.81
CA VAL A 135 8.83 -9.13 39.19
C VAL A 135 7.60 -9.59 39.97
N HIS A 136 6.44 -9.03 39.61
CA HIS A 136 5.20 -9.28 40.37
C HIS A 136 4.26 -10.30 39.72
N GLY A 137 4.52 -10.68 38.46
CA GLY A 137 3.69 -11.62 37.69
C GLY A 137 2.22 -11.18 37.61
N ASN A 138 1.30 -12.14 37.59
CA ASN A 138 -0.14 -11.85 37.63
C ASN A 138 -0.56 -11.60 39.09
N SER A 139 -1.01 -10.41 39.40
CA SER A 139 -1.35 -9.94 40.74
C SER A 139 -2.63 -9.10 40.72
N ASN A 140 -3.08 -8.69 41.91
CA ASN A 140 -4.13 -7.69 42.06
C ASN A 140 -3.63 -6.58 42.97
N VAL A 141 -4.01 -5.37 42.70
CA VAL A 141 -3.65 -4.16 43.44
C VAL A 141 -4.91 -3.39 43.86
N LEU A 142 -4.90 -2.89 45.11
CA LEU A 142 -5.93 -1.94 45.56
C LEU A 142 -5.48 -0.53 45.19
N ILE A 143 -6.21 0.11 44.29
CA ILE A 143 -5.96 1.47 43.82
C ILE A 143 -7.28 2.19 43.58
N CYS A 144 -7.38 3.48 43.91
CA CYS A 144 -8.62 4.27 43.81
C CYS A 144 -9.83 3.58 44.46
N GLY A 145 -9.63 2.82 45.53
CA GLY A 145 -10.67 2.06 46.21
C GLY A 145 -11.19 0.83 45.44
N GLN A 146 -10.55 0.44 44.33
CA GLN A 146 -10.90 -0.72 43.51
C GLN A 146 -9.82 -1.79 43.57
N MET A 147 -10.22 -3.08 43.61
CA MET A 147 -9.30 -4.21 43.45
C MET A 147 -9.15 -4.52 41.99
N VAL A 148 -7.96 -4.29 41.43
CA VAL A 148 -7.68 -4.27 39.99
C VAL A 148 -6.63 -5.30 39.61
N PRO A 149 -6.82 -6.08 38.51
CA PRO A 149 -5.77 -6.96 38.02
C PRO A 149 -4.56 -6.15 37.53
N LEU A 150 -3.37 -6.60 37.95
CA LEU A 150 -2.07 -6.05 37.59
C LEU A 150 -1.27 -7.13 36.87
N SER A 151 -1.10 -7.00 35.57
CA SER A 151 -0.35 -7.96 34.76
C SER A 151 0.00 -7.39 33.38
N ARG A 152 1.13 -7.80 32.82
CA ARG A 152 1.49 -7.54 31.40
C ARG A 152 0.73 -8.43 30.42
N HIS A 153 0.03 -9.45 30.88
CA HIS A 153 -0.69 -10.43 30.08
C HIS A 153 -2.22 -10.17 30.07
N LEU A 154 -2.63 -8.91 30.10
CA LEU A 154 -4.05 -8.54 30.00
C LEU A 154 -4.46 -8.37 28.55
N VAL A 155 -5.51 -9.05 28.14
CA VAL A 155 -6.19 -8.84 26.85
C VAL A 155 -7.62 -8.40 27.14
N PHE A 156 -8.03 -7.27 26.56
CA PHE A 156 -9.32 -6.64 26.77
C PHE A 156 -10.25 -6.96 25.61
N ASN A 157 -11.44 -7.48 25.91
CA ASN A 157 -12.46 -7.82 24.94
C ASN A 157 -13.53 -6.74 24.89
N THR A 158 -13.66 -6.06 23.77
CA THR A 158 -14.77 -5.16 23.50
C THR A 158 -15.79 -5.85 22.56
N PRO A 159 -16.98 -5.28 22.38
CA PRO A 159 -17.91 -5.78 21.38
C PRO A 159 -17.35 -5.75 19.94
N SER A 160 -16.37 -4.87 19.66
CA SER A 160 -15.84 -4.61 18.34
C SER A 160 -14.49 -5.31 18.06
N CYS A 161 -13.60 -5.37 19.07
CA CYS A 161 -12.25 -5.90 18.92
C CYS A 161 -11.67 -6.41 20.25
N CYS A 162 -10.55 -7.16 20.15
CA CYS A 162 -9.69 -7.46 21.29
C CYS A 162 -8.43 -6.61 21.21
N PHE A 163 -7.99 -6.04 22.33
CA PHE A 163 -6.77 -5.23 22.35
C PHE A 163 -5.85 -5.55 23.53
N GLY A 164 -4.58 -5.21 23.34
CA GLY A 164 -3.54 -5.31 24.36
C GLY A 164 -2.77 -4.01 24.49
N VAL A 165 -2.01 -3.88 25.57
CA VAL A 165 -1.24 -2.67 25.90
C VAL A 165 0.20 -3.04 26.25
N GLU A 166 1.16 -2.26 25.74
CA GLU A 166 2.57 -2.30 26.14
C GLU A 166 3.11 -0.87 26.31
N ILE A 167 4.27 -0.71 26.93
CA ILE A 167 4.78 0.62 27.27
C ILE A 167 6.18 0.83 26.69
N CYS A 168 6.31 1.81 25.82
CA CYS A 168 7.53 2.43 25.31
C CYS A 168 8.62 1.43 24.89
N GLU A 169 9.62 1.19 25.76
CA GLU A 169 10.76 0.28 25.52
C GLU A 169 10.32 -1.14 25.17
N ASP A 170 9.14 -1.54 25.56
CA ASP A 170 8.60 -2.87 25.29
C ASP A 170 8.63 -3.21 23.79
N VAL A 171 8.33 -2.24 22.90
CA VAL A 171 8.36 -2.48 21.43
C VAL A 171 9.78 -2.59 20.88
N TRP A 172 10.79 -2.05 21.57
CA TRP A 172 12.18 -2.09 21.14
C TRP A 172 12.87 -3.41 21.49
N ALA A 173 12.26 -4.19 22.39
CA ALA A 173 12.77 -5.50 22.79
C ALA A 173 12.78 -6.47 21.59
N PRO A 174 13.74 -7.41 21.51
CA PRO A 174 13.76 -8.45 20.48
C PRO A 174 12.49 -9.31 20.44
N ILE A 175 11.86 -9.53 21.60
CA ILE A 175 10.56 -10.19 21.75
C ILE A 175 9.66 -9.24 22.55
N PRO A 176 8.93 -8.35 21.88
CA PRO A 176 8.07 -7.40 22.56
C PRO A 176 6.82 -8.08 23.12
N PRO A 177 6.25 -7.60 24.25
CA PRO A 177 5.00 -8.11 24.82
C PRO A 177 3.85 -8.16 23.81
N SER A 178 3.77 -7.21 22.91
CA SER A 178 2.77 -7.19 21.83
C SER A 178 2.76 -8.45 20.99
N SER A 179 3.91 -9.10 20.76
CA SER A 179 3.96 -10.37 20.01
C SER A 179 3.22 -11.50 20.75
N GLU A 180 3.36 -11.57 22.09
CA GLU A 180 2.66 -12.54 22.92
C GLU A 180 1.16 -12.21 23.02
N LEU A 181 0.81 -10.93 23.26
CA LEU A 181 -0.58 -10.46 23.37
C LEU A 181 -1.38 -10.75 22.11
N VAL A 182 -0.78 -10.55 20.93
CA VAL A 182 -1.43 -10.82 19.63
C VAL A 182 -1.68 -12.32 19.43
N LEU A 183 -0.74 -13.18 19.78
CA LEU A 183 -0.93 -14.64 19.73
C LEU A 183 -1.96 -15.13 20.76
N GLN A 184 -2.27 -14.32 21.76
CA GLN A 184 -3.29 -14.56 22.79
C GLN A 184 -4.65 -13.94 22.43
N GLY A 185 -4.77 -13.31 21.28
CA GLY A 185 -6.04 -12.82 20.75
C GLY A 185 -6.13 -11.31 20.52
N ALA A 186 -5.20 -10.50 21.00
CA ALA A 186 -5.23 -9.06 20.75
C ALA A 186 -5.14 -8.76 19.24
N GLU A 187 -6.00 -7.88 18.75
CA GLU A 187 -6.10 -7.47 17.36
C GLU A 187 -5.54 -6.05 17.16
N ILE A 188 -5.57 -5.26 18.24
CA ILE A 188 -5.01 -3.91 18.29
C ILE A 188 -4.07 -3.82 19.50
N ILE A 189 -2.89 -3.25 19.29
CA ILE A 189 -1.91 -2.98 20.34
C ILE A 189 -1.82 -1.47 20.55
N PHE A 190 -1.86 -1.04 21.79
CA PHE A 190 -1.61 0.33 22.20
C PHE A 190 -0.26 0.42 22.92
N ASN A 191 0.58 1.35 22.49
CA ASN A 191 1.88 1.63 23.10
C ASN A 191 1.91 3.06 23.64
N LEU A 192 1.98 3.19 24.94
CA LEU A 192 2.19 4.45 25.64
C LEU A 192 3.69 4.71 25.68
N SER A 193 4.16 5.86 25.24
CA SER A 193 5.59 6.08 25.09
C SER A 193 6.04 7.46 25.57
N ALA A 194 7.28 7.52 26.06
CA ALA A 194 8.04 8.74 26.23
C ALA A 194 9.36 8.60 25.46
N ASP A 195 9.22 8.50 24.14
CA ASP A 195 10.33 8.31 23.21
C ASP A 195 10.95 9.67 22.84
N ASN A 196 12.21 9.87 23.23
CA ASN A 196 12.96 11.09 22.92
C ASN A 196 13.28 11.22 21.43
N GLU A 197 13.59 12.45 20.99
CA GLU A 197 13.99 12.70 19.61
C GLU A 197 15.50 12.65 19.41
N GLY A 198 15.87 12.12 18.24
CA GLY A 198 17.21 12.14 17.67
C GLY A 198 17.15 12.23 16.15
N VAL A 199 18.16 12.81 15.52
CA VAL A 199 18.19 12.92 14.05
C VAL A 199 18.17 11.52 13.42
N GLY A 200 17.18 11.27 12.54
CA GLY A 200 16.99 9.97 11.87
C GLY A 200 16.24 8.90 12.71
N LYS A 201 15.97 9.14 13.99
CA LYS A 201 15.27 8.17 14.86
C LYS A 201 13.82 7.93 14.40
N GLN A 202 13.17 8.96 13.85
CA GLN A 202 11.79 8.86 13.33
C GLN A 202 11.63 7.78 12.26
N ASP A 203 12.58 7.69 11.32
CA ASP A 203 12.50 6.73 10.23
C ASP A 203 12.64 5.30 10.75
N TYR A 204 13.55 5.11 11.70
CA TYR A 204 13.71 3.82 12.39
C TYR A 204 12.44 3.44 13.18
N LEU A 205 11.87 4.36 13.95
CA LEU A 205 10.63 4.11 14.71
C LEU A 205 9.48 3.73 13.76
N LYS A 206 9.28 4.49 12.69
CA LYS A 206 8.24 4.18 11.68
C LYS A 206 8.43 2.79 11.09
N ALA A 207 9.66 2.42 10.74
CA ALA A 207 9.97 1.08 10.23
C ALA A 207 9.68 -0.02 11.26
N LEU A 208 10.06 0.20 12.53
CA LEU A 208 9.82 -0.73 13.64
C LEU A 208 8.32 -0.96 13.87
N LEU A 209 7.53 0.11 13.97
CA LEU A 209 6.08 0.02 14.19
C LEU A 209 5.36 -0.61 13.00
N ALA A 210 5.74 -0.24 11.77
CA ALA A 210 5.19 -0.84 10.57
C ALA A 210 5.48 -2.35 10.52
N GLN A 211 6.71 -2.76 10.84
CA GLN A 211 7.09 -4.17 10.87
C GLN A 211 6.36 -4.93 11.98
N GLN A 212 6.24 -4.35 13.19
CA GLN A 212 5.54 -5.00 14.30
C GLN A 212 4.05 -5.18 13.98
N SER A 213 3.40 -4.15 13.45
CA SER A 213 2.01 -4.22 12.98
C SER A 213 1.81 -5.30 11.91
N ALA A 214 2.67 -5.34 10.87
CA ALA A 214 2.58 -6.31 9.79
C ALA A 214 2.86 -7.75 10.24
N ARG A 215 3.93 -7.96 11.02
CA ARG A 215 4.32 -9.29 11.51
C ARG A 215 3.25 -9.90 12.41
N CYS A 216 2.60 -9.06 13.20
CA CYS A 216 1.53 -9.45 14.12
C CYS A 216 0.14 -9.48 13.46
N LEU A 217 -0.01 -9.04 12.20
CA LEU A 217 -1.31 -8.88 11.54
C LEU A 217 -2.28 -8.12 12.45
N ALA A 218 -1.85 -6.95 12.94
CA ALA A 218 -2.55 -6.21 13.98
C ALA A 218 -2.60 -4.70 13.67
N GLY A 219 -3.58 -4.01 14.26
CA GLY A 219 -3.51 -2.58 14.46
C GLY A 219 -2.43 -2.24 15.48
N TYR A 220 -1.67 -1.16 15.27
CA TYR A 220 -0.67 -0.69 16.24
C TYR A 220 -0.78 0.81 16.43
N VAL A 221 -1.01 1.23 17.67
CA VAL A 221 -1.28 2.62 18.05
C VAL A 221 -0.16 3.09 19.00
N PHE A 222 0.56 4.11 18.59
CA PHE A 222 1.67 4.69 19.35
C PHE A 222 1.30 6.10 19.83
N SER A 223 1.47 6.35 21.12
CA SER A 223 1.22 7.63 21.79
C SER A 223 2.47 8.09 22.52
N GLY A 224 3.21 9.06 21.96
CA GLY A 224 4.48 9.52 22.50
C GLY A 224 4.38 10.86 23.23
N ALA A 225 5.12 11.03 24.32
CA ALA A 225 5.22 12.29 25.06
C ALA A 225 5.60 13.47 24.16
N GLY A 226 5.10 14.66 24.48
CA GLY A 226 5.25 15.85 23.67
C GLY A 226 5.65 17.09 24.45
N PHE A 227 5.17 18.23 23.96
CA PHE A 227 5.47 19.53 24.56
C PHE A 227 4.99 19.63 26.01
N GLY A 228 5.85 20.11 26.88
CA GLY A 228 5.60 20.24 28.33
C GLY A 228 6.47 19.36 29.21
N GLU A 229 7.07 18.31 28.63
CA GLU A 229 8.13 17.56 29.30
C GLU A 229 9.40 18.39 29.51
N SER A 230 10.20 18.04 30.54
CA SER A 230 11.49 18.71 30.76
C SER A 230 12.44 18.44 29.61
N THR A 231 13.19 19.46 29.21
CA THR A 231 14.22 19.39 28.17
C THR A 231 15.64 19.45 28.76
N GLN A 232 15.79 19.04 30.02
CA GLN A 232 17.09 19.05 30.68
C GLN A 232 18.08 18.12 29.94
N ASP A 233 17.66 16.89 29.63
CA ASP A 233 18.53 15.87 29.03
C ASP A 233 18.09 15.52 27.60
N VAL A 234 16.80 15.58 27.29
CA VAL A 234 16.19 15.08 26.07
C VAL A 234 15.06 16.00 25.58
N VAL A 235 14.64 15.80 24.33
CA VAL A 235 13.50 16.51 23.73
C VAL A 235 12.47 15.51 23.24
N PHE A 236 11.20 15.81 23.46
CA PHE A 236 10.07 14.97 23.02
C PHE A 236 9.28 15.68 21.91
N ALA A 237 9.00 14.98 20.83
CA ALA A 237 8.36 15.57 19.65
C ALA A 237 6.84 15.44 19.63
N GLY A 238 6.24 14.66 20.54
CA GLY A 238 4.81 14.37 20.52
C GLY A 238 4.42 13.55 19.30
N LYS A 239 4.82 12.27 19.25
CA LYS A 239 4.53 11.36 18.14
C LYS A 239 3.22 10.61 18.37
N ALA A 240 2.28 10.72 17.44
CA ALA A 240 1.04 9.97 17.41
C ALA A 240 0.95 9.23 16.07
N LEU A 241 0.97 7.89 16.10
CA LEU A 241 1.05 7.05 14.91
C LEU A 241 0.03 5.92 15.00
N ILE A 242 -0.69 5.66 13.93
CA ILE A 242 -1.67 4.58 13.83
C ILE A 242 -1.34 3.73 12.61
N TYR A 243 -1.06 2.45 12.83
CA TYR A 243 -0.76 1.46 11.80
C TYR A 243 -1.81 0.35 11.76
N GLU A 244 -2.03 -0.21 10.57
CA GLU A 244 -2.81 -1.41 10.34
C GLU A 244 -2.06 -2.32 9.37
N ASN A 245 -1.71 -3.54 9.80
CA ASN A 245 -1.00 -4.51 8.96
C ASN A 245 0.19 -3.90 8.20
N GLY A 246 1.00 -3.09 8.89
CA GLY A 246 2.18 -2.42 8.34
C GLY A 246 1.93 -1.11 7.60
N VAL A 247 0.68 -0.72 7.37
CA VAL A 247 0.32 0.51 6.67
C VAL A 247 0.06 1.63 7.67
N LEU A 248 0.72 2.78 7.49
CA LEU A 248 0.45 3.98 8.27
C LEU A 248 -0.90 4.57 7.85
N LEU A 249 -1.85 4.62 8.77
CA LEU A 249 -3.19 5.17 8.54
C LEU A 249 -3.28 6.65 8.87
N ALA A 250 -2.67 7.05 10.00
CA ALA A 250 -2.69 8.43 10.48
C ALA A 250 -1.44 8.75 11.29
N GLU A 251 -1.00 9.99 11.19
CA GLU A 251 0.08 10.57 12.01
C GLU A 251 -0.18 12.06 12.26
N ASN A 252 0.43 12.59 13.32
CA ASN A 252 0.37 14.00 13.66
C ASN A 252 1.59 14.79 13.18
N GLU A 253 1.52 16.11 13.34
CA GLU A 253 2.67 16.99 13.20
C GLU A 253 3.58 16.90 14.44
N ARG A 254 4.86 16.57 14.24
CA ARG A 254 5.86 16.54 15.30
C ARG A 254 6.25 17.95 15.75
N PHE A 255 6.74 18.06 16.98
CA PHE A 255 7.20 19.31 17.58
C PHE A 255 6.11 20.39 17.67
N SER A 256 4.84 20.00 17.69
CA SER A 256 3.73 20.91 17.94
C SER A 256 3.75 21.36 19.42
N PHE A 257 3.48 22.64 19.64
CA PHE A 257 3.34 23.22 20.98
C PHE A 257 1.89 23.20 21.47
N LYS A 258 1.02 22.55 20.72
CA LYS A 258 -0.40 22.38 21.04
C LYS A 258 -0.73 20.93 21.27
N GLU A 259 -1.77 20.70 22.06
CA GLU A 259 -2.38 19.38 22.19
C GLU A 259 -2.84 18.84 20.83
N GLN A 260 -2.79 17.55 20.63
CA GLN A 260 -3.19 16.92 19.37
C GLN A 260 -4.00 15.65 19.63
N LEU A 261 -5.00 15.44 18.81
CA LEU A 261 -5.82 14.22 18.77
C LEU A 261 -5.75 13.63 17.35
N VAL A 262 -5.22 12.43 17.23
CA VAL A 262 -5.16 11.68 15.97
C VAL A 262 -6.07 10.48 16.08
N TYR A 263 -6.93 10.24 15.10
CA TYR A 263 -7.82 9.09 15.06
C TYR A 263 -7.92 8.50 13.66
N SER A 264 -8.22 7.23 13.60
CA SER A 264 -8.50 6.50 12.36
C SER A 264 -9.34 5.27 12.67
N GLU A 265 -9.77 4.55 11.65
CA GLU A 265 -10.49 3.29 11.77
C GLU A 265 -9.58 2.12 11.41
N ILE A 266 -9.52 1.11 12.30
CA ILE A 266 -8.86 -0.18 12.05
C ILE A 266 -9.89 -1.15 11.48
N ASP A 267 -9.57 -1.81 10.36
CA ASP A 267 -10.40 -2.89 9.78
C ASP A 267 -10.07 -4.23 10.45
N VAL A 268 -10.73 -4.49 11.56
CA VAL A 268 -10.52 -5.71 12.35
C VAL A 268 -10.99 -6.97 11.61
N GLU A 269 -12.02 -6.87 10.78
CA GLU A 269 -12.47 -8.03 9.98
C GLU A 269 -11.44 -8.41 8.92
N CYS A 270 -10.78 -7.45 8.30
CA CYS A 270 -9.66 -7.70 7.39
C CYS A 270 -8.50 -8.38 8.13
N LEU A 271 -8.10 -7.87 9.31
CA LEU A 271 -7.06 -8.50 10.13
C LEU A 271 -7.40 -9.95 10.50
N ARG A 272 -8.65 -10.21 10.89
CA ARG A 272 -9.16 -11.57 11.19
C ARG A 272 -9.11 -12.47 9.96
N ALA A 273 -9.45 -11.94 8.78
CA ALA A 273 -9.38 -12.69 7.53
C ALA A 273 -7.95 -13.08 7.19
N GLU A 274 -7.00 -12.14 7.29
CA GLU A 274 -5.58 -12.39 7.06
C GLU A 274 -5.01 -13.45 8.04
N ARG A 275 -5.34 -13.35 9.34
CA ARG A 275 -4.92 -14.34 10.34
C ARG A 275 -5.45 -15.74 10.05
N ARG A 276 -6.68 -15.88 9.54
CA ARG A 276 -7.28 -17.18 9.21
C ARG A 276 -6.58 -17.90 8.07
N VAL A 277 -6.09 -17.16 7.07
CA VAL A 277 -5.39 -17.75 5.91
C VAL A 277 -3.89 -17.92 6.14
N ASN A 278 -3.32 -17.22 7.13
CA ASN A 278 -1.89 -17.30 7.43
C ASN A 278 -1.58 -18.49 8.34
N THR A 279 -1.14 -19.60 7.71
CA THR A 279 -0.81 -20.83 8.45
C THR A 279 0.37 -20.68 9.41
N THR A 280 1.30 -19.75 9.15
CA THR A 280 2.42 -19.45 10.06
C THR A 280 1.92 -18.76 11.32
N PHE A 281 0.93 -17.87 11.21
CA PHE A 281 0.31 -17.23 12.38
C PHE A 281 -0.35 -18.28 13.28
N SER A 282 -1.20 -19.17 12.73
CA SER A 282 -1.86 -20.22 13.50
C SER A 282 -0.87 -21.24 14.09
N ALA A 283 0.20 -21.57 13.39
CA ALA A 283 1.28 -22.41 13.94
C ALA A 283 2.04 -21.72 15.08
N SER A 284 2.18 -20.40 15.05
CA SER A 284 2.78 -19.62 16.14
C SER A 284 1.88 -19.62 17.38
N VAL A 285 0.57 -19.44 17.21
CA VAL A 285 -0.41 -19.58 18.32
C VAL A 285 -0.31 -20.96 18.97
N ALA A 286 -0.23 -22.04 18.19
CA ALA A 286 -0.14 -23.40 18.71
C ALA A 286 1.18 -23.69 19.47
N ARG A 287 2.24 -22.93 19.22
CA ARG A 287 3.54 -23.04 19.90
C ARG A 287 3.66 -22.19 21.15
N LEU A 288 2.78 -21.21 21.30
CA LEU A 288 2.77 -20.39 22.50
C LEU A 288 2.48 -21.30 23.70
N LYS A 289 3.42 -21.37 24.63
CA LYS A 289 3.12 -21.99 25.93
C LYS A 289 2.02 -21.15 26.57
N SER A 290 0.94 -21.78 27.03
CA SER A 290 -0.14 -21.06 27.70
C SER A 290 0.45 -20.28 28.87
N HIS A 291 0.67 -19.00 28.68
CA HIS A 291 0.86 -18.06 29.75
C HIS A 291 -0.53 -17.84 30.37
N ASP A 292 -0.57 -17.53 31.64
CA ASP A 292 -1.81 -17.22 32.36
C ASP A 292 -2.34 -15.86 31.86
N VAL A 293 -2.89 -15.84 30.60
CA VAL A 293 -3.56 -14.67 30.07
C VAL A 293 -4.81 -14.41 30.83
N ILE A 294 -4.99 -13.18 31.26
CA ILE A 294 -6.22 -12.71 31.87
C ILE A 294 -7.03 -12.01 30.80
N GLN A 295 -8.14 -12.61 30.39
CA GLN A 295 -9.13 -11.99 29.50
C GLN A 295 -10.05 -11.11 30.34
N ILE A 296 -10.20 -9.85 29.93
CA ILE A 296 -11.04 -8.87 30.63
C ILE A 296 -12.12 -8.39 29.67
N ASP A 297 -13.36 -8.67 29.99
CA ASP A 297 -14.48 -8.14 29.25
C ASP A 297 -14.74 -6.70 29.66
N THR A 298 -14.85 -5.82 28.67
CA THR A 298 -15.22 -4.42 28.89
C THR A 298 -16.73 -4.26 29.09
N GLU A 299 -17.14 -3.13 29.62
CA GLU A 299 -18.56 -2.78 29.70
C GLU A 299 -19.13 -2.65 28.27
N LEU A 300 -20.35 -3.15 28.07
CA LEU A 300 -21.03 -3.01 26.79
C LEU A 300 -21.33 -1.54 26.47
N PHE A 301 -21.09 -1.17 25.24
CA PHE A 301 -21.45 0.14 24.71
C PHE A 301 -22.16 0.00 23.37
N ALA A 302 -22.97 0.99 23.02
CA ALA A 302 -23.67 1.00 21.74
C ALA A 302 -22.69 1.30 20.62
N SER A 303 -22.62 0.42 19.61
CA SER A 303 -21.86 0.71 18.40
C SER A 303 -22.39 1.98 17.73
N LYS A 304 -21.56 3.01 17.63
CA LYS A 304 -21.88 4.27 16.95
C LYS A 304 -21.76 4.07 15.44
N ASN A 305 -22.74 4.53 14.67
CA ASN A 305 -22.56 4.64 13.22
C ASN A 305 -21.55 5.75 12.93
N ILE A 306 -20.43 5.38 12.33
CA ILE A 306 -19.37 6.32 11.98
C ILE A 306 -19.21 6.40 10.46
N GLU A 307 -18.99 7.61 9.94
CA GLU A 307 -18.45 7.79 8.60
C GLU A 307 -16.95 7.59 8.66
N LEU A 308 -16.40 6.79 7.74
CA LEU A 308 -14.95 6.55 7.72
C LEU A 308 -14.20 7.85 7.47
N SER A 309 -13.25 8.16 8.34
CA SER A 309 -12.33 9.30 8.17
C SER A 309 -11.14 8.94 7.28
N ARG A 310 -10.77 7.65 7.24
CA ARG A 310 -9.69 7.15 6.40
C ARG A 310 -10.10 7.13 4.92
N LYS A 311 -9.16 7.50 4.06
CA LYS A 311 -9.36 7.38 2.60
C LYS A 311 -9.15 5.93 2.18
N VAL A 312 -10.16 5.35 1.54
CA VAL A 312 -10.03 4.05 0.88
C VAL A 312 -9.47 4.28 -0.53
N ASN A 313 -8.36 3.62 -0.85
CA ASN A 313 -7.77 3.73 -2.19
C ASN A 313 -8.67 3.00 -3.21
N PRO A 314 -9.27 3.71 -4.19
CA PRO A 314 -10.13 3.08 -5.20
C PRO A 314 -9.36 2.22 -6.21
N MET A 315 -8.03 2.33 -6.23
CA MET A 315 -7.13 1.56 -7.11
C MET A 315 -5.99 0.92 -6.30
N PRO A 316 -6.28 -0.06 -5.42
CA PRO A 316 -5.30 -0.59 -4.47
C PRO A 316 -4.13 -1.31 -5.14
N PHE A 317 -4.29 -1.77 -6.38
CA PHE A 317 -3.26 -2.50 -7.12
C PHE A 317 -2.40 -1.61 -8.02
N VAL A 318 -2.72 -0.33 -8.13
CA VAL A 318 -1.97 0.61 -8.99
C VAL A 318 -0.92 1.31 -8.14
N PRO A 319 0.37 1.18 -8.49
CA PRO A 319 1.43 1.91 -7.79
C PRO A 319 1.21 3.42 -7.88
N ALA A 320 1.59 4.14 -6.83
CA ALA A 320 1.46 5.58 -6.77
C ALA A 320 2.70 6.22 -6.13
N GLY A 321 2.90 7.52 -6.39
CA GLY A 321 3.96 8.33 -5.80
C GLY A 321 5.35 8.06 -6.39
N LYS A 322 6.40 8.37 -5.60
CA LYS A 322 7.81 8.35 -6.05
C LYS A 322 8.32 6.96 -6.44
N ALA A 323 7.71 5.88 -5.93
CA ALA A 323 8.09 4.50 -6.24
C ALA A 323 7.41 3.94 -7.49
N LEU A 324 6.71 4.77 -8.29
CA LEU A 324 5.94 4.32 -9.45
C LEU A 324 6.81 3.59 -10.47
N ASP A 325 7.91 4.20 -10.88
CA ASP A 325 8.80 3.65 -11.90
C ASP A 325 9.41 2.32 -11.44
N GLU A 326 9.96 2.28 -10.21
CA GLU A 326 10.51 1.06 -9.60
C GLU A 326 9.49 -0.08 -9.54
N ARG A 327 8.25 0.21 -9.15
CA ARG A 327 7.18 -0.80 -9.08
C ARG A 327 6.76 -1.30 -10.45
N CYS A 328 6.68 -0.43 -11.45
CA CYS A 328 6.37 -0.84 -12.81
C CYS A 328 7.50 -1.71 -13.40
N GLU A 329 8.76 -1.34 -13.17
CA GLU A 329 9.91 -2.15 -13.57
C GLU A 329 9.92 -3.52 -12.89
N GLU A 330 9.64 -3.57 -11.57
CA GLU A 330 9.55 -4.81 -10.81
C GLU A 330 8.47 -5.75 -11.36
N ILE A 331 7.27 -5.21 -11.66
CA ILE A 331 6.17 -5.98 -12.25
C ILE A 331 6.58 -6.58 -13.60
N PHE A 332 7.16 -5.76 -14.50
CA PHE A 332 7.67 -6.27 -15.76
C PHE A 332 8.79 -7.30 -15.58
N ALA A 333 9.71 -7.08 -14.63
CA ALA A 333 10.79 -8.04 -14.35
C ALA A 333 10.25 -9.40 -13.91
N ILE A 334 9.20 -9.43 -13.09
CA ILE A 334 8.53 -10.66 -12.65
C ILE A 334 7.88 -11.38 -13.86
N GLN A 335 7.12 -10.66 -14.70
CA GLN A 335 6.47 -11.22 -15.89
C GLN A 335 7.51 -11.77 -16.88
N ILE A 336 8.57 -11.00 -17.14
CA ILE A 336 9.67 -11.36 -18.04
C ILE A 336 10.39 -12.60 -17.52
N ALA A 337 10.74 -12.66 -16.23
CA ALA A 337 11.43 -13.80 -15.64
C ALA A 337 10.60 -15.09 -15.74
N GLY A 338 9.29 -14.99 -15.52
CA GLY A 338 8.36 -16.11 -15.66
C GLY A 338 8.34 -16.68 -17.08
N LEU A 339 8.15 -15.83 -18.09
CA LEU A 339 8.14 -16.26 -19.50
C LEU A 339 9.53 -16.74 -19.95
N ALA A 340 10.60 -16.03 -19.59
CA ALA A 340 11.96 -16.41 -19.94
C ALA A 340 12.31 -17.82 -19.44
N LYS A 341 11.94 -18.14 -18.19
CA LYS A 341 12.15 -19.48 -17.64
C LYS A 341 11.43 -20.56 -18.45
N ARG A 342 10.21 -20.30 -18.93
CA ARG A 342 9.47 -21.25 -19.76
C ARG A 342 10.17 -21.48 -21.10
N LEU A 343 10.55 -20.41 -21.80
CA LEU A 343 11.24 -20.47 -23.08
C LEU A 343 12.58 -21.23 -22.99
N VAL A 344 13.39 -20.90 -21.99
CA VAL A 344 14.68 -21.58 -21.76
C VAL A 344 14.47 -23.07 -21.43
N HIS A 345 13.50 -23.39 -20.56
CA HIS A 345 13.24 -24.79 -20.16
C HIS A 345 12.76 -25.65 -21.31
N THR A 346 11.84 -25.12 -22.13
CA THR A 346 11.29 -25.83 -23.29
C THR A 346 12.17 -25.73 -24.54
N GLN A 347 13.25 -24.98 -24.50
CA GLN A 347 14.13 -24.66 -25.62
C GLN A 347 13.37 -24.04 -26.82
N THR A 348 12.23 -23.38 -26.52
CA THR A 348 11.36 -22.76 -27.52
C THR A 348 11.88 -21.39 -27.89
N GLN A 349 12.00 -21.11 -29.20
CA GLN A 349 12.44 -19.83 -29.75
C GLN A 349 11.30 -19.06 -30.43
N THR A 350 10.09 -19.57 -30.36
CA THR A 350 8.90 -18.98 -30.97
C THR A 350 7.77 -18.88 -29.96
N VAL A 351 7.13 -17.72 -29.89
CA VAL A 351 5.86 -17.54 -29.18
C VAL A 351 4.76 -17.11 -30.14
N VAL A 352 3.55 -17.60 -29.91
CA VAL A 352 2.37 -17.22 -30.68
C VAL A 352 1.39 -16.53 -29.75
N ILE A 353 0.91 -15.36 -30.17
CA ILE A 353 0.06 -14.53 -29.34
C ILE A 353 -1.08 -13.90 -30.16
N GLY A 354 -2.30 -13.98 -29.68
CA GLY A 354 -3.46 -13.32 -30.29
C GLY A 354 -3.46 -11.83 -30.00
N ILE A 355 -3.44 -10.99 -31.03
CA ILE A 355 -3.43 -9.53 -30.89
C ILE A 355 -4.77 -8.96 -31.34
N SER A 356 -5.61 -8.63 -30.37
CA SER A 356 -6.93 -8.01 -30.59
C SER A 356 -6.87 -6.49 -30.79
N GLY A 357 -5.76 -5.85 -30.42
CA GLY A 357 -5.63 -4.39 -30.33
C GLY A 357 -6.17 -3.78 -29.04
N GLY A 358 -6.57 -4.63 -28.06
CA GLY A 358 -6.91 -4.24 -26.70
C GLY A 358 -5.67 -4.17 -25.79
N LEU A 359 -5.86 -3.63 -24.57
CA LEU A 359 -4.76 -3.38 -23.63
C LEU A 359 -4.09 -4.66 -23.14
N ASP A 360 -4.85 -5.74 -22.95
CA ASP A 360 -4.33 -7.02 -22.43
C ASP A 360 -3.37 -7.68 -23.42
N SER A 361 -3.78 -7.76 -24.68
CA SER A 361 -2.90 -8.25 -25.74
C SER A 361 -1.71 -7.33 -25.99
N THR A 362 -1.87 -6.03 -25.78
CA THR A 362 -0.77 -5.05 -25.86
C THR A 362 0.25 -5.31 -24.76
N LEU A 363 -0.17 -5.43 -23.49
CA LEU A 363 0.73 -5.71 -22.37
C LEU A 363 1.45 -7.04 -22.58
N ALA A 364 0.73 -8.11 -22.95
CA ALA A 364 1.32 -9.43 -23.19
C ALA A 364 2.38 -9.38 -24.30
N LEU A 365 2.13 -8.63 -25.40
CA LEU A 365 3.09 -8.45 -26.48
C LEU A 365 4.33 -7.66 -26.03
N LEU A 366 4.17 -6.65 -25.18
CA LEU A 366 5.29 -5.89 -24.59
C LEU A 366 6.16 -6.79 -23.69
N VAL A 367 5.54 -7.65 -22.87
CA VAL A 367 6.25 -8.64 -22.07
C VAL A 367 7.03 -9.62 -22.94
N CYS A 368 6.40 -10.16 -24.02
CA CYS A 368 7.09 -11.03 -24.98
C CYS A 368 8.30 -10.34 -25.60
N THR A 369 8.13 -9.10 -26.05
CA THR A 369 9.21 -8.32 -26.69
C THR A 369 10.38 -8.11 -25.75
N LYS A 370 10.12 -7.63 -24.53
CA LYS A 370 11.16 -7.43 -23.50
C LYS A 370 11.83 -8.74 -23.08
N THR A 371 11.08 -9.86 -23.08
CA THR A 371 11.63 -11.19 -22.77
C THR A 371 12.59 -11.66 -23.86
N PHE A 372 12.21 -11.50 -25.13
CA PHE A 372 13.07 -11.87 -26.27
C PHE A 372 14.34 -11.02 -26.30
N ASP A 373 14.21 -9.72 -26.09
CA ASP A 373 15.37 -8.82 -25.99
C ASP A 373 16.33 -9.24 -24.89
N LYS A 374 15.80 -9.57 -23.70
CA LYS A 374 16.59 -10.00 -22.54
C LYS A 374 17.30 -11.33 -22.75
N LEU A 375 16.69 -12.25 -23.52
CA LEU A 375 17.28 -13.56 -23.88
C LEU A 375 18.18 -13.49 -25.13
N GLY A 376 18.29 -12.34 -25.79
CA GLY A 376 19.03 -12.19 -27.05
C GLY A 376 18.37 -12.94 -28.23
N LEU A 377 17.07 -13.22 -28.14
CA LEU A 377 16.31 -13.86 -29.20
C LEU A 377 15.80 -12.85 -30.22
N SER A 378 15.69 -13.28 -31.49
CA SER A 378 15.13 -12.44 -32.53
C SER A 378 13.64 -12.16 -32.29
N ARG A 379 13.22 -10.90 -32.28
CA ARG A 379 11.79 -10.51 -32.21
C ARG A 379 10.94 -11.12 -33.32
N LYS A 380 11.55 -11.60 -34.41
CA LYS A 380 10.86 -12.35 -35.47
C LYS A 380 10.32 -13.71 -35.01
N GLY A 381 10.83 -14.24 -33.89
CA GLY A 381 10.26 -15.41 -33.21
C GLY A 381 8.96 -15.10 -32.47
N ILE A 382 8.59 -13.85 -32.28
CA ILE A 382 7.28 -13.45 -31.73
C ILE A 382 6.29 -13.35 -32.89
N VAL A 383 5.32 -14.26 -32.93
CA VAL A 383 4.29 -14.32 -33.96
C VAL A 383 2.99 -13.75 -33.41
N GLY A 384 2.73 -12.48 -33.72
CA GLY A 384 1.46 -11.84 -33.40
C GLY A 384 0.41 -12.18 -34.44
N VAL A 385 -0.69 -12.79 -34.02
CA VAL A 385 -1.79 -13.20 -34.90
C VAL A 385 -2.99 -12.27 -34.68
N THR A 386 -3.38 -11.51 -35.70
CA THR A 386 -4.67 -10.80 -35.69
C THR A 386 -5.72 -11.63 -36.42
N MET A 387 -6.89 -11.82 -35.78
CA MET A 387 -7.93 -12.72 -36.27
C MET A 387 -9.26 -11.98 -36.38
N PRO A 388 -9.45 -11.20 -37.47
CA PRO A 388 -10.68 -10.45 -37.68
C PRO A 388 -11.91 -11.37 -37.74
N GLY A 389 -12.88 -11.09 -36.85
CA GLY A 389 -14.20 -11.73 -36.81
C GLY A 389 -15.30 -10.74 -37.20
N PHE A 390 -16.54 -11.02 -36.77
CA PHE A 390 -17.70 -10.18 -37.09
C PHE A 390 -17.76 -8.88 -36.27
N GLY A 391 -17.24 -8.91 -35.01
CA GLY A 391 -17.21 -7.75 -34.12
C GLY A 391 -15.93 -6.90 -34.20
N THR A 392 -15.00 -7.22 -35.10
CA THR A 392 -13.72 -6.49 -35.19
C THR A 392 -13.91 -5.11 -35.82
N THR A 393 -13.57 -4.05 -35.07
CA THR A 393 -13.61 -2.66 -35.57
C THR A 393 -12.33 -2.31 -36.31
N ASN A 394 -12.44 -1.35 -37.27
CA ASN A 394 -11.26 -0.83 -37.99
C ASN A 394 -10.20 -0.26 -37.03
N ARG A 395 -10.63 0.36 -35.94
CA ARG A 395 -9.72 0.94 -34.92
C ARG A 395 -8.87 -0.13 -34.21
N THR A 396 -9.50 -1.16 -33.70
CA THR A 396 -8.79 -2.24 -32.98
C THR A 396 -7.86 -3.00 -33.92
N TYR A 397 -8.29 -3.28 -35.14
CA TYR A 397 -7.46 -3.90 -36.18
C TYR A 397 -6.22 -3.04 -36.52
N THR A 398 -6.41 -1.74 -36.79
CA THR A 398 -5.32 -0.84 -37.11
C THR A 398 -4.31 -0.72 -35.95
N ASN A 399 -4.80 -0.63 -34.72
CA ASN A 399 -3.95 -0.61 -33.52
C ASN A 399 -3.11 -1.88 -33.41
N ALA A 400 -3.70 -3.06 -33.61
CA ALA A 400 -2.98 -4.33 -33.57
C ALA A 400 -1.86 -4.40 -34.61
N VAL A 401 -2.17 -4.07 -35.86
CA VAL A 401 -1.21 -4.10 -36.95
C VAL A 401 -0.07 -3.12 -36.75
N ASN A 402 -0.38 -1.87 -36.38
CA ASN A 402 0.63 -0.83 -36.16
C ASN A 402 1.55 -1.18 -34.98
N LEU A 403 1.01 -1.68 -33.89
CA LEU A 403 1.79 -2.12 -32.73
C LEU A 403 2.77 -3.23 -33.09
N MET A 404 2.30 -4.28 -33.78
CA MET A 404 3.16 -5.40 -34.23
C MET A 404 4.27 -4.95 -35.17
N LYS A 405 3.97 -4.05 -36.10
CA LYS A 405 4.96 -3.46 -37.03
C LYS A 405 6.00 -2.63 -36.26
N SER A 406 5.57 -1.76 -35.36
CA SER A 406 6.47 -0.88 -34.61
C SER A 406 7.43 -1.65 -33.68
N LEU A 407 6.97 -2.78 -33.13
CA LEU A 407 7.80 -3.66 -32.30
C LEU A 407 8.70 -4.61 -33.11
N GLY A 408 8.53 -4.68 -34.44
CA GLY A 408 9.34 -5.48 -35.33
C GLY A 408 9.08 -7.00 -35.23
N VAL A 409 7.93 -7.40 -34.70
CA VAL A 409 7.52 -8.80 -34.56
C VAL A 409 6.97 -9.37 -35.89
N THR A 410 6.79 -10.68 -35.98
CA THR A 410 6.15 -11.32 -37.14
C THR A 410 4.64 -11.16 -37.03
N LEU A 411 4.04 -10.55 -38.06
CA LEU A 411 2.60 -10.36 -38.16
C LEU A 411 1.98 -11.44 -39.05
N ARG A 412 0.93 -12.11 -38.53
CA ARG A 412 0.04 -12.99 -39.29
C ARG A 412 -1.39 -12.47 -39.17
N GLU A 413 -2.11 -12.45 -40.30
CA GLU A 413 -3.53 -12.17 -40.33
C GLU A 413 -4.30 -13.40 -40.77
N ILE A 414 -5.23 -13.86 -39.95
CA ILE A 414 -6.05 -15.03 -40.22
C ILE A 414 -7.51 -14.69 -39.90
N SER A 415 -8.34 -14.52 -40.90
CA SER A 415 -9.75 -14.23 -40.70
C SER A 415 -10.51 -15.49 -40.25
N ILE A 416 -11.23 -15.38 -39.15
CA ILE A 416 -12.06 -16.49 -38.64
C ILE A 416 -13.45 -16.56 -39.27
N LYS A 417 -13.82 -15.59 -40.12
CA LYS A 417 -15.19 -15.45 -40.63
C LYS A 417 -15.69 -16.70 -41.37
N LYS A 418 -14.87 -17.25 -42.27
CA LYS A 418 -15.27 -18.44 -43.04
C LYS A 418 -15.48 -19.66 -42.19
N ALA A 419 -14.57 -19.94 -41.25
CA ALA A 419 -14.68 -21.08 -40.33
C ALA A 419 -15.90 -20.95 -39.42
N CYS A 420 -16.14 -19.75 -38.86
CA CYS A 420 -17.31 -19.51 -38.03
C CYS A 420 -18.62 -19.62 -38.82
N ILE A 421 -18.68 -19.14 -40.09
CA ILE A 421 -19.89 -19.31 -40.91
C ILE A 421 -20.16 -20.79 -41.11
N GLN A 422 -19.18 -21.59 -41.53
CA GLN A 422 -19.36 -23.01 -41.71
C GLN A 422 -19.81 -23.71 -40.42
N HIS A 423 -19.20 -23.37 -39.28
CA HIS A 423 -19.58 -23.89 -37.97
C HIS A 423 -21.03 -23.54 -37.58
N PHE A 424 -21.49 -22.32 -37.87
CA PHE A 424 -22.88 -21.91 -37.61
C PHE A 424 -23.87 -22.62 -38.54
N GLU A 425 -23.50 -22.85 -39.82
CA GLU A 425 -24.31 -23.63 -40.75
C GLU A 425 -24.45 -25.07 -40.28
N ASP A 426 -23.36 -25.72 -39.84
CA ASP A 426 -23.37 -27.11 -39.33
C ASP A 426 -24.24 -27.25 -38.06
N LEU A 427 -24.32 -26.20 -37.25
CA LEU A 427 -25.18 -26.15 -36.06
C LEU A 427 -26.64 -25.75 -36.35
N ASN A 428 -26.98 -25.39 -37.58
CA ASN A 428 -28.25 -24.73 -37.94
C ASN A 428 -28.52 -23.48 -37.09
N PHE A 429 -27.50 -22.71 -36.80
CA PHE A 429 -27.54 -21.53 -35.93
C PHE A 429 -27.84 -20.26 -36.73
N ASP A 430 -28.86 -19.50 -36.29
CA ASP A 430 -29.18 -18.22 -36.91
C ASP A 430 -28.18 -17.14 -36.51
N MET A 431 -27.36 -16.69 -37.46
CA MET A 431 -26.32 -15.68 -37.26
C MET A 431 -26.88 -14.29 -36.88
N ALA A 432 -28.17 -14.03 -37.05
CA ALA A 432 -28.79 -12.81 -36.56
C ALA A 432 -28.95 -12.82 -35.02
N ASN A 433 -28.84 -13.97 -34.40
CA ASN A 433 -28.92 -14.13 -32.95
C ASN A 433 -27.52 -14.00 -32.31
N HIS A 434 -27.20 -12.80 -31.83
CA HIS A 434 -25.92 -12.51 -31.19
C HIS A 434 -25.91 -12.95 -29.69
N ASN A 435 -26.19 -14.20 -29.42
CA ASN A 435 -26.16 -14.80 -28.10
C ASN A 435 -24.78 -15.36 -27.73
N VAL A 436 -24.70 -16.02 -26.58
CA VAL A 436 -23.47 -16.65 -26.07
C VAL A 436 -22.85 -17.67 -27.05
N THR A 437 -23.66 -18.37 -27.88
CA THR A 437 -23.18 -19.30 -28.90
C THR A 437 -22.40 -18.56 -29.98
N TYR A 438 -22.94 -17.43 -30.43
CA TYR A 438 -22.31 -16.60 -31.45
C TYR A 438 -20.94 -16.08 -31.01
N GLU A 439 -20.82 -15.63 -29.77
CA GLU A 439 -19.57 -15.10 -29.23
C GLU A 439 -18.56 -16.20 -28.92
N ASN A 440 -19.01 -17.26 -28.23
CA ASN A 440 -18.14 -18.35 -27.82
C ASN A 440 -17.55 -19.16 -28.99
N ALA A 441 -18.30 -19.36 -30.07
CA ALA A 441 -17.80 -20.01 -31.26
C ALA A 441 -16.61 -19.24 -31.86
N GLN A 442 -16.70 -17.91 -31.95
CA GLN A 442 -15.62 -17.07 -32.44
C GLN A 442 -14.39 -17.09 -31.52
N ALA A 443 -14.60 -17.12 -30.19
CA ALA A 443 -13.53 -17.17 -29.21
C ALA A 443 -12.76 -18.51 -29.30
N ARG A 444 -13.48 -19.63 -29.41
CA ARG A 444 -12.87 -20.96 -29.56
C ARG A 444 -12.11 -21.11 -30.88
N GLU A 445 -12.65 -20.60 -31.97
CA GLU A 445 -11.98 -20.60 -33.27
C GLU A 445 -10.63 -19.87 -33.21
N ARG A 446 -10.56 -18.71 -32.56
CA ARG A 446 -9.31 -17.99 -32.37
C ARG A 446 -8.30 -18.81 -31.58
N THR A 447 -8.74 -19.46 -30.51
CA THR A 447 -7.86 -20.28 -29.67
C THR A 447 -7.33 -21.49 -30.43
N GLN A 448 -8.18 -22.19 -31.20
CA GLN A 448 -7.77 -23.31 -32.05
C GLN A 448 -6.68 -22.88 -33.04
N ILE A 449 -6.89 -21.76 -33.75
CA ILE A 449 -5.89 -21.23 -34.69
C ILE A 449 -4.57 -20.92 -34.00
N LEU A 450 -4.58 -20.31 -32.81
CA LEU A 450 -3.33 -20.00 -32.08
C LEU A 450 -2.56 -21.27 -31.70
N MET A 451 -3.27 -22.30 -31.22
CA MET A 451 -2.66 -23.59 -30.87
C MET A 451 -2.06 -24.31 -32.08
N ASP A 452 -2.77 -24.31 -33.21
CA ASP A 452 -2.29 -24.96 -34.45
C ASP A 452 -1.11 -24.20 -35.04
N VAL A 453 -1.12 -22.87 -35.01
CA VAL A 453 0.02 -22.06 -35.46
C VAL A 453 1.24 -22.32 -34.55
N ALA A 454 1.05 -22.45 -33.25
CA ALA A 454 2.13 -22.79 -32.34
C ALA A 454 2.71 -24.16 -32.63
N ASN A 455 1.87 -25.17 -32.89
CA ASN A 455 2.31 -26.50 -33.27
C ASN A 455 3.11 -26.49 -34.59
N GLN A 456 2.63 -25.76 -35.61
CA GLN A 456 3.34 -25.62 -36.89
C GLN A 456 4.73 -24.99 -36.75
N MET A 457 4.90 -24.10 -35.79
CA MET A 457 6.12 -23.32 -35.62
C MET A 457 7.00 -23.83 -34.46
N ASN A 458 6.66 -24.98 -33.86
CA ASN A 458 7.28 -25.46 -32.62
C ASN A 458 7.39 -24.37 -31.56
N GLY A 459 6.28 -23.66 -31.39
CA GLY A 459 6.17 -22.47 -30.54
C GLY A 459 5.30 -22.69 -29.31
N MET A 460 5.20 -21.67 -28.49
CA MET A 460 4.37 -21.63 -27.28
C MET A 460 3.27 -20.57 -27.42
N VAL A 461 2.02 -20.90 -27.12
CA VAL A 461 0.93 -19.93 -27.05
C VAL A 461 1.03 -19.14 -25.74
N VAL A 462 1.16 -17.81 -25.88
CA VAL A 462 1.15 -16.87 -24.74
C VAL A 462 -0.25 -16.29 -24.57
N GLY A 463 -0.82 -16.49 -23.37
CA GLY A 463 -2.13 -15.99 -23.01
C GLY A 463 -2.12 -14.51 -22.63
N THR A 464 -3.21 -13.85 -22.95
CA THR A 464 -3.40 -12.41 -22.73
C THR A 464 -4.37 -12.10 -21.58
N GLY A 465 -5.13 -13.10 -21.09
CA GLY A 465 -6.12 -12.96 -20.03
C GLY A 465 -5.51 -12.41 -18.73
N ASP A 466 -6.20 -11.50 -18.10
CA ASP A 466 -5.78 -10.83 -16.86
C ASP A 466 -6.40 -11.46 -15.60
N LEU A 467 -5.94 -11.01 -14.42
CA LEU A 467 -6.43 -11.49 -13.13
C LEU A 467 -7.94 -11.23 -12.94
N SER A 468 -8.45 -10.09 -13.39
CA SER A 468 -9.85 -9.73 -13.21
C SER A 468 -10.78 -10.65 -14.03
N GLU A 469 -10.37 -11.01 -15.25
CA GLU A 469 -11.08 -11.99 -16.08
C GLU A 469 -11.11 -13.37 -15.42
N LEU A 470 -9.97 -13.82 -14.88
CA LEU A 470 -9.88 -15.10 -14.16
C LEU A 470 -10.72 -15.10 -12.88
N ALA A 471 -10.67 -14.01 -12.10
CA ALA A 471 -11.40 -13.90 -10.83
C ALA A 471 -12.92 -13.86 -11.01
N LEU A 472 -13.38 -13.21 -12.09
CA LEU A 472 -14.81 -13.09 -12.41
C LEU A 472 -15.35 -14.24 -13.27
N GLY A 473 -14.48 -15.11 -13.78
CA GLY A 473 -14.88 -16.13 -14.77
C GLY A 473 -15.33 -15.52 -16.11
N TRP A 474 -14.86 -14.31 -16.42
CA TRP A 474 -15.22 -13.57 -17.62
C TRP A 474 -14.38 -14.02 -18.81
N ALA A 475 -14.58 -15.25 -19.22
CA ALA A 475 -13.87 -15.88 -20.32
C ALA A 475 -14.71 -17.00 -20.93
N THR A 476 -14.51 -17.29 -22.22
CA THR A 476 -15.15 -18.41 -22.89
C THR A 476 -14.44 -19.72 -22.51
N TYR A 477 -15.19 -20.67 -21.94
CA TYR A 477 -14.65 -22.01 -21.65
C TYR A 477 -14.11 -22.68 -22.93
N ASN A 478 -12.89 -23.22 -22.85
CA ASN A 478 -12.11 -23.72 -23.99
C ASN A 478 -11.90 -22.68 -25.11
N GLY A 479 -11.83 -21.40 -24.74
CA GLY A 479 -11.62 -20.27 -25.65
C GLY A 479 -10.47 -19.39 -25.20
N ASP A 480 -10.72 -18.12 -25.08
CA ASP A 480 -9.75 -17.05 -24.88
C ASP A 480 -8.89 -17.14 -23.61
N HIS A 481 -9.30 -17.90 -22.58
CA HIS A 481 -8.48 -18.18 -21.40
C HIS A 481 -7.45 -19.31 -21.59
N MET A 482 -7.58 -20.09 -22.68
CA MET A 482 -6.69 -21.23 -22.95
C MET A 482 -5.36 -20.73 -23.55
N SER A 483 -4.27 -21.07 -22.86
CA SER A 483 -2.91 -20.78 -23.31
C SER A 483 -1.92 -21.74 -22.68
N MET A 484 -0.71 -21.78 -23.21
CA MET A 484 0.37 -22.57 -22.63
C MET A 484 1.07 -21.83 -21.49
N TYR A 485 1.06 -20.48 -21.51
CA TYR A 485 1.54 -19.62 -20.44
C TYR A 485 0.86 -18.25 -20.44
N GLY A 486 0.16 -17.90 -19.36
CA GLY A 486 -0.54 -16.62 -19.20
C GLY A 486 0.35 -15.57 -18.53
N VAL A 487 0.87 -14.63 -19.27
CA VAL A 487 1.79 -13.59 -18.72
C VAL A 487 1.09 -12.52 -17.90
N ASN A 488 -0.22 -12.32 -18.09
CA ASN A 488 -1.02 -11.31 -17.37
C ASN A 488 -1.88 -11.91 -16.26
N ALA A 489 -1.79 -13.22 -15.99
CA ALA A 489 -2.68 -13.93 -15.05
C ALA A 489 -2.73 -13.35 -13.63
N SER A 490 -1.68 -12.66 -13.19
CA SER A 490 -1.60 -12.00 -11.87
C SER A 490 -1.81 -10.48 -11.93
N ILE A 491 -2.13 -9.92 -13.09
CA ILE A 491 -2.25 -8.48 -13.30
C ILE A 491 -3.72 -8.07 -13.40
N PRO A 492 -4.27 -7.32 -12.43
CA PRO A 492 -5.65 -6.85 -12.51
C PRO A 492 -5.84 -5.79 -13.61
N LYS A 493 -7.03 -5.68 -14.16
CA LYS A 493 -7.38 -4.82 -15.31
C LYS A 493 -6.95 -3.36 -15.14
N THR A 494 -7.08 -2.80 -13.95
CA THR A 494 -6.64 -1.42 -13.66
C THR A 494 -5.13 -1.27 -13.83
N LEU A 495 -4.36 -2.26 -13.40
CA LEU A 495 -2.91 -2.27 -13.50
C LEU A 495 -2.44 -2.49 -14.95
N VAL A 496 -3.14 -3.31 -15.75
CA VAL A 496 -2.86 -3.48 -17.19
C VAL A 496 -2.83 -2.12 -17.90
N LYS A 497 -3.89 -1.33 -17.71
CA LYS A 497 -3.99 0.02 -18.29
C LYS A 497 -2.81 0.90 -17.87
N HIS A 498 -2.46 0.84 -16.58
CA HIS A 498 -1.39 1.64 -16.00
C HIS A 498 -0.02 1.27 -16.57
N LEU A 499 0.30 -0.03 -16.66
CA LEU A 499 1.57 -0.53 -17.19
C LEU A 499 1.75 -0.20 -18.68
N VAL A 500 0.69 -0.35 -19.50
CA VAL A 500 0.75 0.03 -20.93
C VAL A 500 1.01 1.52 -21.09
N LYS A 501 0.36 2.36 -20.29
CA LYS A 501 0.60 3.80 -20.27
C LYS A 501 2.04 4.10 -19.85
N TRP A 502 2.52 3.50 -18.78
CA TRP A 502 3.88 3.70 -18.28
C TRP A 502 4.95 3.35 -19.33
N VAL A 503 4.78 2.24 -20.09
CA VAL A 503 5.69 1.90 -21.20
C VAL A 503 5.65 2.95 -22.28
N ALA A 504 4.48 3.47 -22.65
CA ALA A 504 4.36 4.53 -23.66
C ALA A 504 5.08 5.80 -23.20
N ASP A 505 4.92 6.20 -21.94
CA ASP A 505 5.56 7.38 -21.36
C ASP A 505 7.09 7.20 -21.28
N SER A 506 7.57 6.02 -20.87
CA SER A 506 9.01 5.69 -20.82
C SER A 506 9.65 5.72 -22.21
N VAL A 507 8.94 5.26 -23.25
CA VAL A 507 9.44 5.34 -24.63
C VAL A 507 9.52 6.79 -25.11
N ILE A 508 8.53 7.63 -24.78
CA ILE A 508 8.54 9.06 -25.10
C ILE A 508 9.69 9.75 -24.37
N GLU A 509 9.86 9.46 -23.08
CA GLU A 509 10.96 10.00 -22.27
C GLU A 509 12.31 9.64 -22.90
N ALA A 510 12.56 8.37 -23.22
CA ALA A 510 13.80 7.92 -23.85
C ALA A 510 14.06 8.61 -25.20
N ARG A 511 13.01 8.81 -26.03
CA ARG A 511 13.14 9.55 -27.30
C ARG A 511 13.51 11.01 -27.09
N MET A 512 12.95 11.67 -26.10
CA MET A 512 13.22 13.08 -25.81
C MET A 512 14.57 13.28 -25.14
N THR A 513 14.89 12.48 -24.14
CA THR A 513 16.15 12.59 -23.39
C THR A 513 17.37 12.15 -24.20
N GLY A 514 17.18 11.25 -25.16
CA GLY A 514 18.23 10.82 -26.10
C GLY A 514 18.58 11.85 -27.18
N ARG A 515 17.79 12.92 -27.34
CA ARG A 515 18.00 13.96 -28.35
C ARG A 515 19.24 14.79 -28.04
N ARG A 516 20.04 15.07 -29.09
CA ARG A 516 21.20 15.95 -29.05
C ARG A 516 21.06 17.00 -30.15
N THR A 517 21.48 18.23 -29.89
CA THR A 517 21.39 19.34 -30.82
C THR A 517 22.75 20.00 -30.95
N CYS A 518 23.16 20.30 -32.18
CA CYS A 518 24.36 21.07 -32.41
C CYS A 518 24.09 22.57 -32.22
N HIS A 519 24.80 23.21 -31.32
CA HIS A 519 24.67 24.66 -31.10
C HIS A 519 25.07 25.52 -32.31
N ALA A 520 26.02 25.03 -33.11
CA ALA A 520 26.58 25.80 -34.23
C ALA A 520 25.69 25.81 -35.47
N CYS A 521 25.00 24.69 -35.80
CA CYS A 521 24.22 24.59 -37.04
C CYS A 521 22.77 24.12 -36.84
N GLY A 522 22.32 23.86 -35.60
CA GLY A 522 20.97 23.43 -35.29
C GLY A 522 20.64 21.98 -35.65
N ALA A 523 21.60 21.20 -36.19
CA ALA A 523 21.37 19.82 -36.57
C ALA A 523 21.00 18.97 -35.32
N THR A 524 20.02 18.08 -35.49
CA THR A 524 19.53 17.21 -34.40
C THR A 524 19.97 15.77 -34.63
N TYR A 525 20.35 15.12 -33.55
CA TYR A 525 20.76 13.71 -33.47
C TYR A 525 20.04 13.02 -32.32
N HIS A 526 20.12 11.72 -32.29
CA HIS A 526 19.64 10.94 -31.16
C HIS A 526 20.67 9.85 -30.81
N VAL A 527 21.01 9.72 -29.52
CA VAL A 527 22.11 8.84 -29.07
C VAL A 527 21.95 7.37 -29.49
N VAL A 528 20.69 6.89 -29.70
CA VAL A 528 20.39 5.52 -30.11
C VAL A 528 19.77 5.47 -31.52
N MET A 529 18.76 6.31 -31.83
CA MET A 529 17.96 6.20 -33.05
C MET A 529 18.61 6.82 -34.28
N ALA A 530 19.42 7.85 -34.07
CA ALA A 530 20.15 8.56 -35.11
C ALA A 530 21.50 9.06 -34.57
N PRO A 531 22.41 8.14 -34.23
CA PRO A 531 23.67 8.51 -33.60
C PRO A 531 24.56 9.28 -34.61
N PRO A 532 25.35 10.27 -34.16
CA PRO A 532 26.36 10.89 -34.98
C PRO A 532 27.47 9.87 -35.30
N LYS A 533 28.18 10.08 -36.38
CA LYS A 533 29.33 9.24 -36.80
C LYS A 533 30.43 9.20 -35.76
N GLN A 534 30.63 10.31 -35.05
CA GLN A 534 31.54 10.44 -33.93
C GLN A 534 30.75 10.97 -32.71
N GLU A 535 30.83 10.25 -31.64
CA GLU A 535 30.11 10.59 -30.39
C GLU A 535 30.42 12.02 -29.96
N GLY A 536 29.35 12.78 -29.64
CA GLY A 536 29.46 14.16 -29.17
C GLY A 536 29.74 15.22 -30.23
N LEU A 537 29.96 14.85 -31.53
CA LEU A 537 30.26 15.78 -32.60
C LEU A 537 29.20 15.76 -33.72
N CYS A 538 28.94 16.92 -34.29
CA CYS A 538 27.99 17.10 -35.36
C CYS A 538 28.59 16.68 -36.72
N ASP A 539 27.94 15.74 -37.42
CA ASP A 539 28.39 15.28 -38.76
C ASP A 539 28.35 16.37 -39.83
N LYS A 540 27.53 17.43 -39.62
CA LYS A 540 27.37 18.52 -40.60
C LYS A 540 28.43 19.62 -40.49
N CYS A 541 28.87 19.95 -39.26
CA CYS A 541 29.75 21.10 -39.06
C CYS A 541 30.87 20.85 -38.03
N GLY A 542 30.99 19.66 -37.46
CA GLY A 542 32.00 19.34 -36.43
C GLY A 542 31.77 20.00 -35.07
N GLY A 543 30.68 20.75 -34.88
CA GLY A 543 30.36 21.39 -33.60
C GLY A 543 29.92 20.40 -32.52
N VAL A 544 30.05 20.80 -31.25
CA VAL A 544 29.66 19.97 -30.10
C VAL A 544 28.15 19.76 -30.08
N LEU A 545 27.75 18.52 -29.75
CA LEU A 545 26.36 18.12 -29.56
C LEU A 545 26.00 18.18 -28.10
N GLU A 546 24.93 18.89 -27.75
CA GLU A 546 24.46 19.03 -26.36
C GLU A 546 23.00 18.62 -26.22
N GLN A 547 22.66 18.20 -25.00
CA GLN A 547 21.27 17.95 -24.60
C GLN A 547 20.64 19.29 -24.21
N ARG A 548 19.47 19.60 -24.77
CA ARG A 548 18.71 20.81 -24.38
C ARG A 548 18.20 20.71 -22.95
N LYS A 549 18.00 21.83 -22.27
CA LYS A 549 17.37 21.87 -20.95
C LYS A 549 15.97 21.23 -20.94
N ASP A 550 15.21 21.42 -22.02
CA ASP A 550 13.87 20.85 -22.20
C ASP A 550 13.86 19.33 -22.42
N ASP A 551 15.02 18.74 -22.71
CA ASP A 551 15.19 17.31 -22.93
C ASP A 551 15.80 16.59 -21.70
N GLN A 552 15.95 17.27 -20.58
CA GLN A 552 16.36 16.67 -19.32
C GLN A 552 15.23 15.77 -18.76
N PRO A 553 15.55 14.61 -18.13
CA PRO A 553 14.55 13.65 -17.68
C PRO A 553 13.45 14.26 -16.80
N GLU A 554 13.81 15.10 -15.84
CA GLU A 554 12.87 15.75 -14.92
C GLU A 554 11.91 16.69 -15.66
N THR A 555 12.44 17.44 -16.66
CA THR A 555 11.64 18.35 -17.47
C THR A 555 10.67 17.58 -18.36
N VAL A 556 11.12 16.47 -18.96
CA VAL A 556 10.29 15.62 -19.82
C VAL A 556 9.18 14.96 -19.00
N LYS A 557 9.48 14.42 -17.81
CA LYS A 557 8.48 13.85 -16.89
C LYS A 557 7.43 14.87 -16.52
N HIS A 558 7.83 16.06 -16.13
CA HIS A 558 6.90 17.14 -15.78
C HIS A 558 6.01 17.55 -16.99
N ARG A 559 6.56 17.58 -18.19
CA ARG A 559 5.78 17.85 -19.41
C ARG A 559 4.78 16.74 -19.73
N LEU A 560 5.11 15.48 -19.49
CA LEU A 560 4.18 14.36 -19.61
C LEU A 560 3.05 14.46 -18.59
N GLU A 561 3.33 14.83 -17.35
CA GLU A 561 2.30 15.07 -16.31
C GLU A 561 1.33 16.18 -16.72
N ILE A 562 1.83 17.31 -17.22
CA ILE A 562 1.00 18.42 -17.73
C ILE A 562 0.18 17.94 -18.93
N TYR A 563 0.78 17.19 -19.85
CA TYR A 563 0.07 16.64 -21.00
C TYR A 563 -1.10 15.76 -20.57
N HIS A 564 -0.89 14.83 -19.65
CA HIS A 564 -1.92 13.92 -19.18
C HIS A 564 -3.03 14.62 -18.38
N SER A 565 -2.69 15.66 -17.63
CA SER A 565 -3.66 16.38 -16.80
C SER A 565 -4.47 17.43 -17.58
N GLN A 566 -3.86 18.08 -18.57
CA GLN A 566 -4.45 19.25 -19.24
C GLN A 566 -4.74 19.02 -20.73
N THR A 567 -3.85 18.35 -21.45
CA THR A 567 -3.93 18.24 -22.91
C THR A 567 -4.67 16.97 -23.35
N GLU A 568 -4.41 15.85 -22.71
CA GLU A 568 -5.02 14.57 -23.07
C GLU A 568 -6.56 14.58 -22.96
N PRO A 569 -7.19 15.19 -21.95
CA PRO A 569 -8.64 15.31 -21.86
C PRO A 569 -9.29 16.05 -23.04
N LEU A 570 -8.57 16.97 -23.68
CA LEU A 570 -9.05 17.69 -24.86
C LEU A 570 -9.29 16.77 -26.07
N LYS A 571 -8.62 15.62 -26.14
CA LYS A 571 -8.85 14.62 -27.19
C LYS A 571 -10.29 14.14 -27.17
N GLY A 572 -10.81 13.75 -26.00
CA GLY A 572 -12.21 13.33 -25.84
C GLY A 572 -13.19 14.41 -26.26
N PHE A 573 -12.94 15.66 -25.84
CA PHE A 573 -13.78 16.79 -26.21
C PHE A 573 -13.87 17.03 -27.72
N TYR A 574 -12.74 16.94 -28.45
CA TYR A 574 -12.73 17.13 -29.91
C TYR A 574 -13.21 15.88 -30.68
N GLU A 575 -13.05 14.68 -30.10
CA GLU A 575 -13.66 13.45 -30.65
C GLU A 575 -15.20 13.52 -30.62
N GLU A 576 -15.79 13.91 -29.50
CA GLU A 576 -17.24 14.09 -29.35
C GLU A 576 -17.78 15.12 -30.34
N LYS A 577 -17.02 16.15 -30.67
CA LYS A 577 -17.36 17.15 -31.69
C LYS A 577 -17.12 16.70 -33.13
N GLY A 578 -16.54 15.52 -33.36
CA GLY A 578 -16.26 14.98 -34.68
C GLY A 578 -15.20 15.75 -35.48
N VAL A 579 -14.41 16.63 -34.83
CA VAL A 579 -13.39 17.47 -35.50
C VAL A 579 -11.96 17.00 -35.27
N LEU A 580 -11.74 15.98 -34.40
CA LEU A 580 -10.41 15.44 -34.16
C LEU A 580 -9.93 14.62 -35.37
N LYS A 581 -8.83 15.06 -35.99
CA LYS A 581 -8.14 14.31 -37.05
C LYS A 581 -6.85 13.73 -36.47
N ARG A 582 -6.62 12.45 -36.72
CA ARG A 582 -5.42 11.73 -36.22
C ARG A 582 -4.47 11.51 -37.38
N VAL A 583 -3.22 11.90 -37.22
CA VAL A 583 -2.12 11.65 -38.16
C VAL A 583 -1.23 10.57 -37.54
N PRO A 584 -1.01 9.42 -38.21
CA PRO A 584 -0.06 8.43 -37.75
C PRO A 584 1.38 8.97 -37.85
N ASP A 585 2.26 8.55 -36.94
CA ASP A 585 3.70 8.78 -37.09
C ASP A 585 4.22 7.86 -38.22
N LEU A 586 4.61 8.45 -39.32
CA LEU A 586 5.09 7.74 -40.52
C LEU A 586 6.62 7.54 -40.52
N GLY A 587 7.31 7.96 -39.43
CA GLY A 587 8.76 7.78 -39.27
C GLY A 587 9.61 8.83 -40.01
N GLY A 588 9.03 9.64 -40.87
CA GLY A 588 9.69 10.72 -41.61
C GLY A 588 8.99 12.07 -41.47
N ILE A 589 9.74 13.17 -41.34
CA ILE A 589 9.18 14.51 -41.18
C ILE A 589 8.41 14.93 -42.46
N GLU A 590 8.94 14.63 -43.64
CA GLU A 590 8.32 14.99 -44.90
C GLU A 590 7.03 14.20 -45.18
N GLU A 591 7.03 12.88 -44.89
CA GLU A 591 5.84 12.03 -45.05
C GLU A 591 4.73 12.42 -44.10
N THR A 592 5.08 12.70 -42.82
CA THR A 592 4.12 13.16 -41.81
C THR A 592 3.54 14.52 -42.18
N ASN A 593 4.36 15.44 -42.67
CA ASN A 593 3.92 16.78 -43.10
C ASN A 593 2.98 16.71 -44.31
N THR A 594 3.31 15.89 -45.31
CA THR A 594 2.45 15.63 -46.48
C THR A 594 1.08 15.12 -46.03
N LYS A 595 1.06 14.17 -45.08
CA LYS A 595 -0.20 13.63 -44.57
C LYS A 595 -1.03 14.64 -43.78
N ILE A 596 -0.38 15.52 -43.03
CA ILE A 596 -1.05 16.63 -42.33
C ILE A 596 -1.71 17.57 -43.35
N MET A 597 -0.99 17.95 -44.42
CA MET A 597 -1.51 18.85 -45.45
C MET A 597 -2.69 18.22 -46.20
N GLU A 598 -2.62 16.93 -46.55
CA GLU A 598 -3.75 16.18 -47.14
C GLU A 598 -5.00 16.21 -46.23
N LEU A 599 -4.84 15.96 -44.91
CA LEU A 599 -5.95 15.95 -43.98
C LEU A 599 -6.54 17.34 -43.70
N LEU A 600 -5.77 18.40 -43.92
CA LEU A 600 -6.20 19.78 -43.80
C LEU A 600 -6.77 20.34 -45.13
N GLY A 601 -6.75 19.55 -46.21
CA GLY A 601 -7.25 19.95 -47.51
C GLY A 601 -6.37 21.01 -48.19
N LYS A 602 -5.09 21.02 -47.89
CA LYS A 602 -4.08 21.93 -48.48
C LYS A 602 -3.08 21.17 -49.33
#